data_253e5462102df3055850770747739f18
#
_entry.id   253e5462102df3055850770747739f18
#
_cell.length_a   1.000
_cell.length_b   1.000
_cell.length_c   1.000
_cell.angle_alpha   90.00
_cell.angle_beta   90.00
_cell.angle_gamma   90.00
#
_symmetry.space_group_name_H-M   'P 1'
#
loop_
_entity.id
_entity.type
_entity.pdbx_description
1 polymer ?
#
loop_
_entity_poly.entity_id
_entity_poly.type
_entity_poly.pdbx_seq_one_letter_code
_entity_poly.pdbx_strand_id
1 'polypeptide(L)'
;PKVAIIIIIDEPHGGQIQGGQIAAPVAAQVMEKTLKYLNVEPQYTESELAKLDTTVSNYVGKNVSEVSSELRSAGFNCKVIGNGDKVISQLPGAYQSVPKGGIVVLYTEGGPVETKTKVPDLTGLSITQVNRTAAAAGINIKISGNTLVNSELTSYGQSIAKGESVDYGTTVTVYFKSNTGVSDSPG
;
A
#
# COMPACT_ATOMS: atom_id res chain seq x y z
N PRO A 1 13.54 -20.76 0.04
CA PRO A 1 13.06 -19.95 1.17
C PRO A 1 14.24 -19.40 1.96
N LYS A 2 14.17 -18.11 2.38
CA LYS A 2 15.20 -17.48 3.22
C LYS A 2 15.05 -17.83 4.70
N VAL A 3 13.82 -18.16 5.12
CA VAL A 3 13.46 -18.54 6.49
C VAL A 3 12.44 -19.66 6.46
N ALA A 4 12.58 -20.61 7.37
CA ALA A 4 11.59 -21.61 7.70
C ALA A 4 11.34 -21.58 9.21
N ILE A 5 10.08 -21.75 9.61
CA ILE A 5 9.70 -21.81 11.02
C ILE A 5 8.91 -23.09 11.29
N ILE A 6 9.18 -23.73 12.40
CA ILE A 6 8.37 -24.80 12.95
C ILE A 6 7.96 -24.43 14.35
N ILE A 7 6.70 -24.61 14.68
CA ILE A 7 6.18 -24.41 16.05
C ILE A 7 5.53 -25.71 16.48
N ILE A 8 6.00 -26.23 17.60
CA ILE A 8 5.48 -27.44 18.21
C ILE A 8 4.85 -27.04 19.54
N ILE A 9 3.59 -27.41 19.73
CA ILE A 9 2.88 -27.25 21.01
C ILE A 9 2.66 -28.66 21.54
N ASP A 10 3.29 -28.95 22.64
CA ASP A 10 3.17 -30.24 23.33
C ASP A 10 2.01 -30.16 24.32
N GLU A 11 1.21 -31.22 24.39
CA GLU A 11 0.05 -31.36 25.28
C GLU A 11 -0.88 -30.14 25.32
N PRO A 12 -1.47 -29.70 24.19
CA PRO A 12 -2.36 -28.54 24.19
C PRO A 12 -3.62 -28.83 25.03
N HIS A 13 -3.91 -27.94 25.98
CA HIS A 13 -5.09 -28.02 26.82
C HIS A 13 -6.13 -26.98 26.34
N GLY A 14 -7.40 -27.37 26.28
CA GLY A 14 -8.51 -26.48 25.89
C GLY A 14 -9.39 -27.01 24.78
N GLY A 15 -10.36 -26.22 24.34
CA GLY A 15 -11.36 -26.64 23.33
C GLY A 15 -10.85 -26.76 21.90
N GLN A 16 -9.69 -26.19 21.60
CA GLN A 16 -9.06 -26.22 20.25
C GLN A 16 -7.66 -26.79 20.38
N ILE A 17 -7.40 -27.91 19.71
CA ILE A 17 -6.13 -28.65 19.77
C ILE A 17 -5.48 -28.83 18.39
N GLN A 18 -6.09 -28.28 17.33
CA GLN A 18 -5.56 -28.42 15.98
C GLN A 18 -4.43 -27.40 15.74
N GLY A 19 -3.27 -27.86 15.28
CA GLY A 19 -2.09 -27.04 15.04
C GLY A 19 -2.36 -25.83 14.14
N GLY A 20 -3.24 -25.95 13.14
CA GLY A 20 -3.66 -24.85 12.29
C GLY A 20 -4.40 -23.72 13.03
N GLN A 21 -5.03 -24.04 14.16
CA GLN A 21 -5.79 -23.05 14.96
C GLN A 21 -4.97 -22.45 16.09
N ILE A 22 -4.02 -23.18 16.66
CA ILE A 22 -3.25 -22.75 17.82
C ILE A 22 -1.79 -22.39 17.52
N ALA A 23 -1.10 -23.17 16.68
CA ALA A 23 0.31 -22.94 16.31
C ALA A 23 0.48 -21.99 15.14
N ALA A 24 -0.39 -22.07 14.12
CA ALA A 24 -0.26 -21.26 12.91
C ALA A 24 -0.37 -19.74 13.18
N PRO A 25 -1.26 -19.21 14.03
CA PRO A 25 -1.29 -17.77 14.34
C PRO A 25 0.00 -17.28 15.00
N VAL A 26 0.59 -18.09 15.89
CA VAL A 26 1.87 -17.77 16.55
C VAL A 26 3.00 -17.77 15.53
N ALA A 27 3.04 -18.81 14.65
CA ALA A 27 4.00 -18.88 13.58
C ALA A 27 3.93 -17.66 12.65
N ALA A 28 2.72 -17.23 12.28
CA ALA A 28 2.50 -16.06 11.44
C ALA A 28 3.06 -14.78 12.08
N GLN A 29 2.79 -14.54 13.36
CA GLN A 29 3.29 -13.36 14.09
C GLN A 29 4.82 -13.34 14.21
N VAL A 30 5.42 -14.50 14.54
CA VAL A 30 6.88 -14.61 14.63
C VAL A 30 7.51 -14.41 13.25
N MET A 31 6.96 -15.04 12.21
CA MET A 31 7.45 -14.91 10.85
C MET A 31 7.36 -13.46 10.35
N GLU A 32 6.24 -12.78 10.58
CA GLU A 32 6.06 -11.38 10.19
C GLU A 32 7.16 -10.49 10.79
N LYS A 33 7.43 -10.62 12.10
CA LYS A 33 8.48 -9.85 12.77
C LYS A 33 9.88 -10.21 12.27
N THR A 34 10.12 -11.50 12.05
CA THR A 34 11.40 -12.00 11.55
C THR A 34 11.68 -11.51 10.13
N LEU A 35 10.70 -11.57 9.24
CA LEU A 35 10.85 -11.10 7.86
C LEU A 35 11.07 -9.58 7.81
N LYS A 36 10.36 -8.80 8.64
CA LYS A 36 10.60 -7.35 8.79
C LYS A 36 12.03 -7.06 9.28
N TYR A 37 12.51 -7.79 10.28
CA TYR A 37 13.89 -7.64 10.79
C TYR A 37 14.93 -7.96 9.72
N LEU A 38 14.69 -8.98 8.90
CA LEU A 38 15.58 -9.39 7.81
C LEU A 38 15.43 -8.54 6.54
N ASN A 39 14.60 -7.49 6.57
CA ASN A 39 14.24 -6.66 5.41
C ASN A 39 13.76 -7.49 4.21
N VAL A 40 13.05 -8.59 4.48
CA VAL A 40 12.37 -9.36 3.44
C VAL A 40 11.03 -8.74 3.17
N GLU A 41 10.86 -8.20 1.97
CA GLU A 41 9.61 -7.56 1.55
C GLU A 41 8.54 -8.60 1.22
N PRO A 42 7.25 -8.34 1.58
CA PRO A 42 6.16 -9.22 1.20
C PRO A 42 5.96 -9.22 -0.32
N GLN A 43 5.69 -10.40 -0.85
CA GLN A 43 5.33 -10.58 -2.26
C GLN A 43 3.84 -10.89 -2.34
N TYR A 44 3.11 -10.10 -3.12
CA TYR A 44 1.67 -10.25 -3.29
C TYR A 44 1.33 -10.63 -4.73
N THR A 45 0.32 -11.48 -4.91
CA THR A 45 -0.34 -11.70 -6.20
C THR A 45 -1.29 -10.53 -6.51
N GLU A 46 -1.70 -10.36 -7.77
CA GLU A 46 -2.68 -9.32 -8.15
C GLU A 46 -3.99 -9.44 -7.35
N SER A 47 -4.46 -10.66 -7.10
CA SER A 47 -5.66 -10.92 -6.31
C SER A 47 -5.50 -10.58 -4.83
N GLU A 48 -4.32 -10.70 -4.28
CA GLU A 48 -4.00 -10.27 -2.92
C GLU A 48 -3.85 -8.76 -2.82
N LEU A 49 -3.24 -8.13 -3.83
CA LEU A 49 -3.13 -6.67 -3.94
C LEU A 49 -4.52 -6.02 -4.04
N ALA A 50 -5.42 -6.58 -4.85
CA ALA A 50 -6.79 -6.09 -4.96
C ALA A 50 -7.58 -6.21 -3.63
N LYS A 51 -7.25 -7.17 -2.77
CA LYS A 51 -7.83 -7.30 -1.42
C LYS A 51 -7.25 -6.31 -0.40
N LEU A 52 -6.11 -5.69 -0.69
CA LEU A 52 -5.51 -4.65 0.14
C LEU A 52 -6.11 -3.27 -0.13
N ASP A 53 -6.83 -3.12 -1.23
CA ASP A 53 -7.52 -1.88 -1.54
C ASP A 53 -8.72 -1.67 -0.61
N THR A 54 -8.84 -0.47 -0.09
CA THR A 54 -9.94 -0.08 0.80
C THR A 54 -10.68 1.10 0.17
N THR A 55 -12.01 1.07 0.24
CA THR A 55 -12.83 2.15 -0.30
C THR A 55 -12.85 3.34 0.65
N VAL A 56 -12.60 4.53 0.12
CA VAL A 56 -12.64 5.79 0.86
C VAL A 56 -14.09 6.23 1.08
N SER A 57 -14.45 6.53 2.31
CA SER A 57 -15.77 7.06 2.64
C SER A 57 -15.96 8.50 2.17
N ASN A 58 -17.21 9.00 2.20
CA ASN A 58 -17.47 10.42 1.98
C ASN A 58 -17.20 11.23 3.25
N TYR A 59 -16.23 12.10 3.20
CA TYR A 59 -15.80 12.95 4.32
C TYR A 59 -16.21 14.41 4.16
N VAL A 60 -16.76 14.81 3.02
CA VAL A 60 -17.19 16.20 2.76
C VAL A 60 -18.23 16.63 3.79
N GLY A 61 -18.01 17.79 4.41
CA GLY A 61 -18.86 18.36 5.46
C GLY A 61 -18.53 17.88 6.89
N LYS A 62 -17.73 16.84 7.05
CA LYS A 62 -17.31 16.34 8.36
C LYS A 62 -16.17 17.16 8.97
N ASN A 63 -15.95 17.03 10.28
CA ASN A 63 -14.87 17.69 10.99
C ASN A 63 -13.51 17.05 10.63
N VAL A 64 -12.52 17.88 10.32
CA VAL A 64 -11.18 17.45 9.86
C VAL A 64 -10.46 16.60 10.90
N SER A 65 -10.55 16.93 12.19
CA SER A 65 -9.84 16.19 13.25
C SER A 65 -10.42 14.77 13.42
N GLU A 66 -11.74 14.64 13.35
CA GLU A 66 -12.41 13.34 13.41
C GLU A 66 -12.06 12.48 12.20
N VAL A 67 -12.15 13.06 10.99
CA VAL A 67 -11.81 12.36 9.74
C VAL A 67 -10.34 11.95 9.70
N SER A 68 -9.43 12.81 10.15
CA SER A 68 -8.01 12.49 10.20
C SER A 68 -7.72 11.32 11.14
N SER A 69 -8.42 11.22 12.24
CA SER A 69 -8.32 10.10 13.20
C SER A 69 -8.92 8.82 12.62
N GLU A 70 -10.08 8.92 11.97
CA GLU A 70 -10.74 7.81 11.29
C GLU A 70 -9.84 7.21 10.19
N LEU A 71 -9.27 8.06 9.33
CA LEU A 71 -8.36 7.65 8.25
C LEU A 71 -7.12 6.94 8.78
N ARG A 72 -6.48 7.47 9.82
CA ARG A 72 -5.31 6.82 10.44
C ARG A 72 -5.67 5.47 11.04
N SER A 73 -6.81 5.37 11.71
CA SER A 73 -7.30 4.10 12.28
C SER A 73 -7.63 3.08 11.20
N ALA A 74 -8.09 3.53 10.02
CA ALA A 74 -8.32 2.68 8.84
C ALA A 74 -7.02 2.33 8.10
N GLY A 75 -5.86 2.84 8.54
CA GLY A 75 -4.55 2.56 7.95
C GLY A 75 -4.20 3.41 6.74
N PHE A 76 -4.88 4.54 6.53
CA PHE A 76 -4.54 5.51 5.51
C PHE A 76 -3.60 6.62 6.03
N ASN A 77 -2.81 7.17 5.13
CA ASN A 77 -2.17 8.45 5.34
C ASN A 77 -3.19 9.57 5.07
N CYS A 78 -3.09 10.66 5.83
CA CYS A 78 -3.97 11.81 5.67
C CYS A 78 -3.14 13.08 5.50
N LYS A 79 -3.46 13.88 4.50
CA LYS A 79 -2.91 15.23 4.31
C LYS A 79 -4.05 16.22 4.32
N VAL A 80 -3.95 17.27 5.15
CA VAL A 80 -4.91 18.37 5.20
C VAL A 80 -4.32 19.56 4.48
N ILE A 81 -5.10 20.17 3.59
CA ILE A 81 -4.75 21.40 2.86
C ILE A 81 -5.80 22.45 3.17
N GLY A 82 -5.40 23.51 3.85
CA GLY A 82 -6.24 24.57 4.36
C GLY A 82 -6.23 24.64 5.88
N ASN A 83 -6.98 25.63 6.43
CA ASN A 83 -7.02 25.96 7.85
C ASN A 83 -8.43 25.84 8.43
N GLY A 84 -9.41 25.42 7.64
CA GLY A 84 -10.80 25.27 8.09
C GLY A 84 -11.03 24.00 8.89
N ASP A 85 -12.06 24.00 9.71
CA ASP A 85 -12.43 22.88 10.59
C ASP A 85 -13.23 21.77 9.87
N LYS A 86 -13.74 22.07 8.66
CA LYS A 86 -14.56 21.15 7.89
C LYS A 86 -13.93 20.81 6.55
N VAL A 87 -14.11 19.55 6.14
CA VAL A 87 -13.70 19.08 4.82
C VAL A 87 -14.65 19.64 3.77
N ILE A 88 -14.14 20.42 2.81
CA ILE A 88 -14.90 20.94 1.67
C ILE A 88 -14.75 20.07 0.42
N SER A 89 -13.63 19.35 0.30
CA SER A 89 -13.36 18.43 -0.78
C SER A 89 -12.35 17.38 -0.35
N GLN A 90 -12.30 16.25 -1.04
CA GLN A 90 -11.35 15.16 -0.78
C GLN A 90 -10.83 14.55 -2.07
N LEU A 91 -9.60 14.02 -2.03
CA LEU A 91 -9.01 13.20 -3.06
C LEU A 91 -8.33 11.96 -2.44
N PRO A 92 -8.57 10.73 -2.93
CA PRO A 92 -9.55 10.39 -3.97
C PRO A 92 -10.98 10.71 -3.57
N GLY A 93 -11.86 10.82 -4.56
CA GLY A 93 -13.29 11.05 -4.34
C GLY A 93 -13.93 9.94 -3.49
N ALA A 94 -15.09 10.22 -2.92
CA ALA A 94 -15.84 9.25 -2.13
C ALA A 94 -16.08 7.95 -2.93
N TYR A 95 -15.97 6.81 -2.23
CA TYR A 95 -16.17 5.46 -2.75
C TYR A 95 -15.15 4.99 -3.80
N GLN A 96 -14.06 5.73 -3.99
CA GLN A 96 -12.93 5.25 -4.79
C GLN A 96 -12.04 4.33 -3.97
N SER A 97 -11.45 3.34 -4.65
CA SER A 97 -10.53 2.39 -4.05
C SER A 97 -9.14 2.99 -3.90
N VAL A 98 -8.54 2.81 -2.74
CA VAL A 98 -7.18 3.26 -2.41
C VAL A 98 -6.40 2.11 -1.80
N PRO A 99 -5.16 1.87 -2.21
CA PRO A 99 -4.32 0.85 -1.59
C PRO A 99 -4.16 1.10 -0.10
N LYS A 100 -4.06 0.04 0.69
CA LYS A 100 -3.74 0.14 2.12
C LYS A 100 -2.45 0.93 2.33
N GLY A 101 -2.48 1.93 3.21
CA GLY A 101 -1.36 2.86 3.39
C GLY A 101 -1.32 3.99 2.36
N GLY A 102 -2.27 4.03 1.42
CA GLY A 102 -2.42 5.14 0.49
C GLY A 102 -2.78 6.45 1.19
N ILE A 103 -2.72 7.55 0.45
CA ILE A 103 -2.98 8.88 0.98
C ILE A 103 -4.39 9.37 0.60
N VAL A 104 -5.08 9.94 1.57
CA VAL A 104 -6.31 10.72 1.37
C VAL A 104 -6.01 12.17 1.69
N VAL A 105 -6.28 13.05 0.74
CA VAL A 105 -6.09 14.49 0.89
C VAL A 105 -7.44 15.12 1.20
N LEU A 106 -7.49 15.90 2.27
CA LEU A 106 -8.66 16.63 2.71
C LEU A 106 -8.41 18.12 2.46
N TYR A 107 -9.29 18.75 1.70
CA TYR A 107 -9.25 20.17 1.44
C TYR A 107 -10.23 20.88 2.37
N THR A 108 -9.78 22.00 2.95
CA THR A 108 -10.56 22.86 3.85
C THR A 108 -10.47 24.30 3.40
N GLU A 109 -11.24 25.19 4.00
CA GLU A 109 -11.15 26.63 3.72
C GLU A 109 -9.76 27.18 4.04
N GLY A 110 -9.35 28.24 3.33
CA GLY A 110 -8.07 28.93 3.54
C GLY A 110 -6.84 28.11 3.12
N GLY A 111 -7.03 27.07 2.30
CA GLY A 111 -5.93 26.27 1.78
C GLY A 111 -5.04 27.03 0.81
N PRO A 112 -3.75 26.65 0.71
CA PRO A 112 -2.86 27.20 -0.30
C PRO A 112 -3.35 26.90 -1.71
N VAL A 113 -3.09 27.81 -2.63
CA VAL A 113 -3.44 27.68 -4.06
C VAL A 113 -2.68 26.51 -4.72
N GLU A 114 -1.55 26.09 -4.14
CA GLU A 114 -0.77 24.96 -4.62
C GLU A 114 -1.31 23.63 -4.07
N THR A 115 -2.13 22.98 -4.87
CA THR A 115 -2.67 21.64 -4.58
C THR A 115 -1.94 20.54 -5.34
N LYS A 116 -0.80 20.86 -5.98
CA LYS A 116 -0.07 19.99 -6.90
C LYS A 116 1.23 19.47 -6.33
N THR A 117 1.59 18.28 -6.77
CA THR A 117 2.86 17.62 -6.50
C THR A 117 3.48 17.10 -7.80
N LYS A 118 4.76 16.77 -7.76
CA LYS A 118 5.45 16.16 -8.89
C LYS A 118 5.45 14.65 -8.74
N VAL A 119 5.13 13.96 -9.83
CA VAL A 119 5.21 12.50 -9.90
C VAL A 119 6.67 12.06 -9.80
N PRO A 120 7.04 11.24 -8.81
CA PRO A 120 8.40 10.72 -8.68
C PRO A 120 8.71 9.67 -9.75
N ASP A 121 9.99 9.30 -9.87
CA ASP A 121 10.38 8.11 -10.64
C ASP A 121 10.02 6.86 -9.82
N LEU A 122 9.10 6.08 -10.34
CA LEU A 122 8.63 4.85 -9.73
C LEU A 122 9.15 3.60 -10.45
N THR A 123 10.11 3.74 -11.36
CA THR A 123 10.70 2.63 -12.13
C THR A 123 11.90 2.02 -11.40
N GLY A 124 12.14 0.73 -11.61
CA GLY A 124 13.24 0.00 -10.96
C GLY A 124 13.04 -0.29 -9.47
N LEU A 125 11.85 -0.11 -8.95
CA LEU A 125 11.52 -0.22 -7.52
C LEU A 125 10.68 -1.48 -7.24
N SER A 126 10.81 -2.02 -6.03
CA SER A 126 9.87 -3.01 -5.50
C SER A 126 8.52 -2.38 -5.17
N ILE A 127 7.47 -3.19 -5.00
CA ILE A 127 6.13 -2.71 -4.63
C ILE A 127 6.17 -1.85 -3.36
N THR A 128 6.91 -2.28 -2.34
CA THR A 128 7.03 -1.55 -1.07
C THR A 128 7.73 -0.20 -1.26
N GLN A 129 8.77 -0.16 -2.07
CA GLN A 129 9.48 1.08 -2.40
C GLN A 129 8.59 2.03 -3.19
N VAL A 130 7.85 1.52 -4.19
CA VAL A 130 6.89 2.31 -4.97
C VAL A 130 5.83 2.94 -4.05
N ASN A 131 5.22 2.14 -3.16
CA ASN A 131 4.23 2.63 -2.20
C ASN A 131 4.79 3.76 -1.31
N ARG A 132 5.99 3.55 -0.76
CA ARG A 132 6.63 4.54 0.11
C ARG A 132 6.97 5.83 -0.64
N THR A 133 7.51 5.72 -1.85
CA THR A 133 7.89 6.87 -2.68
C THR A 133 6.67 7.66 -3.13
N ALA A 134 5.60 6.97 -3.55
CA ALA A 134 4.34 7.59 -3.94
C ALA A 134 3.65 8.29 -2.75
N ALA A 135 3.59 7.64 -1.59
CA ALA A 135 3.01 8.23 -0.38
C ALA A 135 3.77 9.50 0.06
N ALA A 136 5.11 9.48 0.01
CA ALA A 136 5.94 10.64 0.30
C ALA A 136 5.67 11.81 -0.67
N ALA A 137 5.41 11.51 -1.93
CA ALA A 137 5.02 12.51 -2.94
C ALA A 137 3.54 12.93 -2.85
N GLY A 138 2.74 12.29 -1.99
CA GLY A 138 1.32 12.59 -1.84
C GLY A 138 0.44 12.10 -2.98
N ILE A 139 0.84 11.03 -3.66
CA ILE A 139 0.07 10.38 -4.72
C ILE A 139 -0.25 8.93 -4.35
N ASN A 140 -1.28 8.38 -4.97
CA ASN A 140 -1.66 6.98 -4.85
C ASN A 140 -1.13 6.16 -6.03
N ILE A 141 -1.01 4.86 -5.87
CA ILE A 141 -0.63 3.96 -6.95
C ILE A 141 -1.70 2.89 -7.18
N LYS A 142 -1.80 2.47 -8.44
CA LYS A 142 -2.49 1.26 -8.86
C LYS A 142 -1.46 0.34 -9.49
N ILE A 143 -1.35 -0.89 -8.99
CA ILE A 143 -0.42 -1.87 -9.52
C ILE A 143 -1.05 -2.55 -10.74
N SER A 144 -0.27 -2.71 -11.80
CA SER A 144 -0.64 -3.43 -13.01
C SER A 144 0.56 -4.22 -13.53
N GLY A 145 0.32 -5.37 -14.14
CA GLY A 145 1.36 -6.20 -14.75
C GLY A 145 1.15 -7.69 -14.53
N ASN A 146 1.96 -8.50 -15.21
CA ASN A 146 1.88 -9.95 -15.15
C ASN A 146 2.71 -10.45 -13.96
N THR A 147 2.04 -10.88 -12.90
CA THR A 147 2.67 -11.37 -11.66
C THR A 147 2.71 -12.89 -11.69
N LEU A 148 3.87 -13.46 -12.01
CA LEU A 148 4.10 -14.87 -11.77
C LEU A 148 4.28 -15.10 -10.26
N VAL A 149 3.59 -16.09 -9.73
CA VAL A 149 3.69 -16.54 -8.33
C VAL A 149 5.16 -16.87 -8.02
N ASN A 150 5.73 -16.29 -6.97
CA ASN A 150 7.09 -16.49 -6.45
C ASN A 150 8.25 -15.75 -7.14
N SER A 151 8.03 -14.68 -7.86
CA SER A 151 9.10 -13.87 -8.42
C SER A 151 9.21 -12.48 -7.78
N GLU A 152 10.43 -11.99 -7.64
CA GLU A 152 10.66 -10.59 -7.24
C GLU A 152 10.10 -9.69 -8.35
N LEU A 153 9.18 -8.80 -7.97
CA LEU A 153 8.56 -7.86 -8.89
C LEU A 153 9.33 -6.54 -8.88
N THR A 154 9.66 -6.08 -10.06
CA THR A 154 10.27 -4.75 -10.24
C THR A 154 9.42 -3.92 -11.20
N SER A 155 9.17 -2.69 -10.84
CA SER A 155 8.46 -1.75 -11.69
C SER A 155 9.28 -1.39 -12.92
N TYR A 156 8.65 -1.39 -14.10
CA TYR A 156 9.31 -1.06 -15.36
C TYR A 156 8.70 0.14 -16.07
N GLY A 157 7.58 0.66 -15.58
CA GLY A 157 6.91 1.81 -16.16
C GLY A 157 5.82 2.37 -15.26
N GLN A 158 5.37 3.55 -15.60
CA GLN A 158 4.29 4.28 -14.91
C GLN A 158 3.42 5.04 -15.90
N SER A 159 2.12 5.22 -15.59
CA SER A 159 1.14 5.83 -16.51
C SER A 159 1.28 7.35 -16.65
N ILE A 160 1.88 8.01 -15.68
CA ILE A 160 2.17 9.45 -15.68
C ILE A 160 3.68 9.61 -15.57
N ALA A 161 4.28 10.42 -16.44
CA ALA A 161 5.73 10.57 -16.49
C ALA A 161 6.28 11.21 -15.21
N LYS A 162 7.50 10.81 -14.82
CA LYS A 162 8.22 11.47 -13.72
C LYS A 162 8.39 12.95 -13.98
N GLY A 163 8.20 13.76 -12.95
CA GLY A 163 8.31 15.21 -13.01
C GLY A 163 7.04 15.93 -13.44
N GLU A 164 6.03 15.22 -13.95
CA GLU A 164 4.73 15.82 -14.26
C GLU A 164 4.04 16.32 -12.97
N SER A 165 3.36 17.47 -13.11
CA SER A 165 2.61 18.09 -12.02
C SER A 165 1.18 17.58 -11.99
N VAL A 166 0.81 16.93 -10.90
CA VAL A 166 -0.53 16.36 -10.68
C VAL A 166 -1.10 16.84 -9.35
N ASP A 167 -2.40 16.76 -9.19
CA ASP A 167 -3.03 17.06 -7.90
C ASP A 167 -2.65 16.00 -6.84
N TYR A 168 -2.51 16.42 -5.58
CA TYR A 168 -2.34 15.49 -4.47
C TYR A 168 -3.45 14.43 -4.48
N GLY A 169 -3.11 13.19 -4.15
CA GLY A 169 -4.05 12.07 -4.16
C GLY A 169 -4.32 11.47 -5.55
N THR A 170 -3.74 12.03 -6.63
CA THR A 170 -3.82 11.42 -7.97
C THR A 170 -3.31 9.98 -7.94
N THR A 171 -4.02 9.08 -8.64
CA THR A 171 -3.61 7.67 -8.74
C THR A 171 -2.79 7.46 -10.01
N VAL A 172 -1.56 6.98 -9.84
CA VAL A 172 -0.63 6.61 -10.92
C VAL A 172 -0.62 5.09 -11.06
N THR A 173 -0.85 4.57 -12.26
CA THR A 173 -0.68 3.14 -12.53
C THR A 173 0.80 2.83 -12.71
N VAL A 174 1.31 1.86 -11.94
CA VAL A 174 2.71 1.40 -12.02
C VAL A 174 2.72 -0.02 -12.55
N TYR A 175 3.52 -0.26 -13.58
CA TYR A 175 3.62 -1.54 -14.28
C TYR A 175 4.77 -2.35 -13.74
N PHE A 176 4.49 -3.60 -13.32
CA PHE A 176 5.48 -4.51 -12.76
C PHE A 176 5.74 -5.69 -13.68
N LYS A 177 6.97 -6.20 -13.62
CA LYS A 177 7.40 -7.45 -14.26
C LYS A 177 8.19 -8.30 -13.28
N SER A 178 8.17 -9.61 -13.53
CA SER A 178 8.97 -10.57 -12.78
C SER A 178 10.45 -10.49 -13.19
N ASN A 179 11.35 -10.56 -12.21
CA ASN A 179 12.80 -10.65 -12.41
C ASN A 179 13.30 -12.08 -12.66
N THR A 180 12.42 -13.02 -13.03
CA THR A 180 12.90 -14.34 -13.45
C THR A 180 13.73 -14.17 -14.73
N GLY A 181 15.04 -14.08 -14.57
CA GLY A 181 15.99 -14.21 -15.66
C GLY A 181 15.91 -15.61 -16.24
N VAL A 182 15.08 -15.81 -17.25
CA VAL A 182 15.33 -16.86 -18.22
C VAL A 182 16.46 -16.29 -19.08
N SER A 183 17.68 -16.70 -18.79
CA SER A 183 18.77 -16.58 -19.77
C SER A 183 18.43 -17.58 -20.89
N ASP A 184 17.78 -17.11 -21.93
CA ASP A 184 17.86 -17.78 -23.22
C ASP A 184 19.32 -17.65 -23.70
N SER A 185 20.14 -18.64 -23.36
CA SER A 185 21.34 -18.91 -24.10
C SER A 185 20.91 -19.62 -25.37
N PRO A 186 21.14 -19.05 -26.56
CA PRO A 186 21.02 -19.81 -27.77
C PRO A 186 22.17 -20.84 -27.80
N GLY A 187 21.80 -22.13 -27.80
CA GLY A 187 22.69 -23.25 -28.13
C GLY A 187 22.97 -23.32 -29.63
#